data_48bb4edc77a7a8f4a65a9e078a96e767
#
_entry.id   48bb4edc77a7a8f4a65a9e078a96e767
#
_cell.length_a   1.000
_cell.length_b   1.000
_cell.length_c   1.000
_cell.angle_alpha   90.00
_cell.angle_beta   90.00
_cell.angle_gamma   90.00
#
_symmetry.space_group_name_H-M   'P 1'
#
loop_
_entity.id
_entity.type
_entity.pdbx_description
1 polymer ?
#
loop_
_entity_poly.entity_id
_entity_poly.type
_entity_poly.pdbx_seq_one_letter_code
_entity_poly.pdbx_strand_id
1 'polypeptide(L)'
;MSFYLDLVLLIVDLPVLFALIIVAACILQGFDVLLANFSLLSCPFTTSSSRDNPQAKSIKMTDDEFNQWFTGFTDGEGNFAIVIQNNTVISFRFSIKLHLDDKEALEFIKHRLNCGKVFTRADLRSASFELNKISDIQTILIPLLDKFPLIGVKYLDYLTFKKAIAIKFDESLSKSKKLELITALKNSMNYKRINFEMPSTHAAIRITPY
;
A
#
# COMPACT_ATOMS: atom_id res chain seq x y z
N MET A 1 45.78 0.33 61.06
CA MET A 1 44.79 1.13 60.34
C MET A 1 44.32 0.49 59.04
N SER A 2 44.98 -0.53 58.54
CA SER A 2 44.60 -1.23 57.30
C SER A 2 43.42 -2.22 57.49
N PHE A 3 43.34 -2.93 58.59
CA PHE A 3 42.28 -3.95 58.84
C PHE A 3 40.86 -3.39 59.00
N TYR A 4 40.68 -2.09 59.38
CA TYR A 4 39.39 -1.45 59.52
C TYR A 4 38.82 -0.99 58.17
N LEU A 5 39.68 -0.71 57.20
CA LEU A 5 39.25 -0.30 55.87
C LEU A 5 38.66 -1.46 55.05
N ASP A 6 39.31 -2.65 55.18
CA ASP A 6 38.86 -3.85 54.49
C ASP A 6 37.55 -4.41 55.06
N LEU A 7 37.31 -4.26 56.37
CA LEU A 7 36.07 -4.65 57.00
C LEU A 7 34.87 -3.74 56.65
N VAL A 8 35.15 -2.41 56.48
CA VAL A 8 34.10 -1.45 56.06
C VAL A 8 33.74 -1.63 54.59
N LEU A 9 34.69 -1.95 53.71
CA LEU A 9 34.42 -2.30 52.31
C LEU A 9 33.59 -3.58 52.16
N LEU A 10 33.82 -4.60 53.00
CA LEU A 10 33.06 -5.85 52.98
C LEU A 10 31.59 -5.68 53.45
N ILE A 11 31.36 -4.72 54.36
CA ILE A 11 29.99 -4.45 54.90
C ILE A 11 29.18 -3.55 53.97
N VAL A 12 29.83 -2.71 53.15
CA VAL A 12 29.11 -1.83 52.18
C VAL A 12 28.65 -2.59 50.91
N ASP A 13 29.41 -3.61 50.51
CA ASP A 13 29.07 -4.37 49.28
C ASP A 13 27.94 -5.42 49.48
N LEU A 14 27.75 -5.89 50.73
CA LEU A 14 26.74 -6.89 51.02
C LEU A 14 25.30 -6.43 50.74
N PRO A 15 24.86 -5.21 51.12
CA PRO A 15 23.51 -4.71 50.81
C PRO A 15 23.31 -4.44 49.31
N VAL A 16 24.38 -4.03 48.59
CA VAL A 16 24.32 -3.83 47.14
C VAL A 16 24.17 -5.17 46.41
N LEU A 17 24.88 -6.20 46.84
CA LEU A 17 24.77 -7.54 46.29
C LEU A 17 23.34 -8.13 46.55
N PHE A 18 22.76 -7.91 47.73
CA PHE A 18 21.39 -8.33 48.04
C PHE A 18 20.37 -7.58 47.21
N ALA A 19 20.52 -6.28 46.97
CA ALA A 19 19.66 -5.50 46.13
C ALA A 19 19.70 -5.97 44.68
N LEU A 20 20.88 -6.31 44.15
CA LEU A 20 21.04 -6.85 42.80
C LEU A 20 20.39 -8.23 42.64
N ILE A 21 20.47 -9.09 43.67
CA ILE A 21 19.83 -10.43 43.66
C ILE A 21 18.31 -10.27 43.70
N ILE A 22 17.76 -9.34 44.48
CA ILE A 22 16.32 -9.08 44.53
C ILE A 22 15.81 -8.53 43.20
N VAL A 23 16.55 -7.59 42.59
CA VAL A 23 16.17 -7.06 41.27
C VAL A 23 16.23 -8.13 40.20
N ALA A 24 17.26 -8.99 40.21
CA ALA A 24 17.36 -10.13 39.27
C ALA A 24 16.22 -11.14 39.48
N ALA A 25 15.84 -11.43 40.71
CA ALA A 25 14.71 -12.32 41.04
C ALA A 25 13.36 -11.73 40.61
N CYS A 26 13.15 -10.42 40.78
CA CYS A 26 11.96 -9.72 40.32
C CYS A 26 11.87 -9.69 38.80
N ILE A 27 13.00 -9.54 38.08
CA ILE A 27 13.04 -9.58 36.61
C ILE A 27 12.72 -11.01 36.13
N LEU A 28 13.23 -12.03 36.76
CA LEU A 28 12.95 -13.42 36.40
C LEU A 28 11.49 -13.80 36.67
N GLN A 29 10.91 -13.40 37.80
CA GLN A 29 9.49 -13.64 38.09
C GLN A 29 8.55 -12.82 37.20
N GLY A 30 8.94 -11.60 36.81
CA GLY A 30 8.20 -10.78 35.86
C GLY A 30 8.19 -11.35 34.44
N PHE A 31 9.26 -12.05 34.06
CA PHE A 31 9.36 -12.69 32.75
C PHE A 31 8.45 -13.93 32.63
N ASP A 32 8.29 -14.70 33.70
CA ASP A 32 7.39 -15.88 33.73
C ASP A 32 5.92 -15.44 33.65
N VAL A 33 5.53 -14.33 34.29
CA VAL A 33 4.17 -13.78 34.20
C VAL A 33 3.89 -13.21 32.82
N LEU A 34 4.90 -12.61 32.17
CA LEU A 34 4.76 -12.10 30.79
C LEU A 34 4.65 -13.25 29.78
N LEU A 35 5.40 -14.34 29.96
CA LEU A 35 5.31 -15.53 29.11
C LEU A 35 4.00 -16.29 29.32
N ALA A 36 3.49 -16.37 30.56
CA ALA A 36 2.20 -17.02 30.86
C ALA A 36 1.02 -16.27 30.25
N ASN A 37 1.04 -14.95 30.23
CA ASN A 37 -0.01 -14.14 29.58
C ASN A 37 0.11 -14.11 28.04
N PHE A 38 1.30 -14.35 27.48
CA PHE A 38 1.49 -14.46 26.04
C PHE A 38 1.01 -15.81 25.48
N SER A 39 1.02 -16.88 26.29
CA SER A 39 0.53 -18.19 25.87
C SER A 39 -1.00 -18.31 25.79
N LEU A 40 -1.75 -17.35 26.38
CA LEU A 40 -3.22 -17.29 26.27
C LEU A 40 -3.72 -16.55 25.01
N LEU A 41 -2.82 -15.88 24.28
CA LEU A 41 -3.09 -15.19 23.00
C LEU A 41 -2.54 -15.93 21.78
N SER A 42 -1.97 -17.16 21.99
CA SER A 42 -1.62 -18.02 20.88
C SER A 42 -2.89 -18.65 20.31
N CYS A 43 -3.50 -18.01 19.29
CA CYS A 43 -4.25 -18.78 18.32
C CYS A 43 -3.39 -19.99 17.93
N PRO A 44 -3.95 -21.20 17.87
CA PRO A 44 -3.20 -22.35 17.41
C PRO A 44 -2.84 -22.12 15.94
N PHE A 45 -1.67 -21.54 15.71
CA PHE A 45 -1.03 -21.61 14.41
C PHE A 45 -0.57 -23.06 14.27
N THR A 46 -1.46 -23.89 13.76
CA THR A 46 -1.12 -25.25 13.36
C THR A 46 -0.10 -25.14 12.22
N THR A 47 1.17 -25.26 12.53
CA THR A 47 2.21 -25.56 11.56
C THR A 47 1.95 -26.96 11.02
N SER A 48 1.02 -27.09 10.10
CA SER A 48 0.91 -28.21 9.20
C SER A 48 2.07 -28.12 8.22
N SER A 49 3.16 -28.79 8.54
CA SER A 49 4.23 -29.08 7.60
C SER A 49 3.77 -30.18 6.65
N SER A 50 2.89 -29.84 5.76
CA SER A 50 2.72 -30.57 4.51
C SER A 50 2.75 -29.52 3.41
N ARG A 51 3.79 -29.60 2.57
CA ARG A 51 3.86 -28.91 1.29
C ARG A 51 2.88 -29.58 0.30
N ASP A 52 1.66 -29.73 0.73
CA ASP A 52 0.54 -29.92 -0.19
C ASP A 52 0.13 -28.52 -0.60
N ASN A 53 0.62 -28.11 -1.76
CA ASN A 53 0.08 -26.97 -2.49
C ASN A 53 -1.44 -27.20 -2.56
N PRO A 54 -2.27 -26.50 -1.76
CA PRO A 54 -3.72 -26.58 -1.96
C PRO A 54 -3.88 -26.07 -3.38
N GLN A 55 -4.29 -26.95 -4.28
CA GLN A 55 -4.69 -26.60 -5.65
C GLN A 55 -5.41 -25.27 -5.53
N ALA A 56 -4.86 -24.23 -6.16
CA ALA A 56 -5.40 -22.89 -6.11
C ALA A 56 -6.87 -23.02 -6.55
N LYS A 57 -7.74 -23.05 -5.54
CA LYS A 57 -9.18 -23.17 -5.75
C LYS A 57 -9.49 -21.97 -6.61
N SER A 58 -9.80 -22.19 -7.89
CA SER A 58 -10.03 -21.11 -8.83
C SER A 58 -11.13 -20.24 -8.24
N ILE A 59 -10.78 -19.06 -7.79
CA ILE A 59 -11.71 -18.11 -7.19
C ILE A 59 -12.65 -17.73 -8.33
N LYS A 60 -13.84 -18.34 -8.34
CA LYS A 60 -14.91 -17.97 -9.26
C LYS A 60 -15.47 -16.65 -8.74
N MET A 61 -14.97 -15.58 -9.28
CA MET A 61 -15.38 -14.21 -8.98
C MET A 61 -16.20 -13.68 -10.15
N THR A 62 -17.40 -13.19 -9.91
CA THR A 62 -18.21 -12.48 -10.90
C THR A 62 -17.51 -11.20 -11.35
N ASP A 63 -17.98 -10.58 -12.41
CA ASP A 63 -17.38 -9.33 -12.91
C ASP A 63 -17.57 -8.17 -11.92
N ASP A 64 -18.71 -8.07 -11.26
CA ASP A 64 -18.95 -7.03 -10.26
C ASP A 64 -18.09 -7.23 -9.00
N GLU A 65 -17.94 -8.47 -8.53
CA GLU A 65 -17.03 -8.79 -7.42
C GLU A 65 -15.57 -8.46 -7.78
N PHE A 66 -15.14 -8.81 -8.98
CA PHE A 66 -13.82 -8.44 -9.48
C PHE A 66 -13.64 -6.92 -9.53
N ASN A 67 -14.61 -6.19 -10.06
CA ASN A 67 -14.53 -4.75 -10.21
C ASN A 67 -14.45 -4.05 -8.85
N GLN A 68 -15.24 -4.50 -7.85
CA GLN A 68 -15.17 -3.99 -6.47
C GLN A 68 -13.82 -4.30 -5.83
N TRP A 69 -13.34 -5.54 -5.96
CA TRP A 69 -12.02 -5.96 -5.47
C TRP A 69 -10.91 -5.14 -6.13
N PHE A 70 -10.94 -5.01 -7.47
CA PHE A 70 -9.96 -4.25 -8.23
C PHE A 70 -9.92 -2.78 -7.83
N THR A 71 -11.08 -2.18 -7.56
CA THR A 71 -11.17 -0.79 -7.07
C THR A 71 -10.52 -0.65 -5.70
N GLY A 72 -10.84 -1.52 -4.74
CA GLY A 72 -10.21 -1.52 -3.42
C GLY A 72 -8.70 -1.78 -3.50
N PHE A 73 -8.29 -2.70 -4.38
CA PHE A 73 -6.87 -2.97 -4.63
C PHE A 73 -6.16 -1.75 -5.26
N THR A 74 -6.84 -1.05 -6.17
CA THR A 74 -6.36 0.20 -6.76
C THR A 74 -6.23 1.31 -5.71
N ASP A 75 -7.13 1.41 -4.76
CA ASP A 75 -7.02 2.37 -3.64
C ASP A 75 -5.74 2.14 -2.81
N GLY A 76 -5.34 0.88 -2.59
CA GLY A 76 -4.08 0.54 -1.91
C GLY A 76 -2.85 0.77 -2.81
N GLU A 77 -2.77 0.07 -3.91
CA GLU A 77 -1.55 -0.14 -4.68
C GLU A 77 -1.51 0.57 -6.05
N GLY A 78 -2.66 1.09 -6.52
CA GLY A 78 -2.74 1.76 -7.82
C GLY A 78 -2.01 3.09 -7.87
N ASN A 79 -1.49 3.44 -9.04
CA ASN A 79 -0.83 4.71 -9.29
C ASN A 79 -1.26 5.28 -10.65
N PHE A 80 -1.74 6.52 -10.62
CA PHE A 80 -2.07 7.30 -11.81
C PHE A 80 -0.92 8.26 -12.12
N ALA A 81 -0.36 8.19 -13.31
CA ALA A 81 0.78 9.01 -13.71
C ALA A 81 0.54 9.72 -15.04
N ILE A 82 0.84 11.00 -15.06
CA ILE A 82 0.94 11.82 -16.28
C ILE A 82 2.41 11.99 -16.60
N VAL A 83 2.84 11.48 -17.76
CA VAL A 83 4.22 11.54 -18.20
C VAL A 83 4.34 12.57 -19.33
N ILE A 84 5.20 13.55 -19.15
CA ILE A 84 5.51 14.57 -20.16
C ILE A 84 6.97 14.39 -20.57
N GLN A 85 7.20 14.05 -21.83
CA GLN A 85 8.52 13.84 -22.39
C GLN A 85 8.87 15.01 -23.34
N ASN A 86 10.09 15.52 -23.23
CA ASN A 86 10.63 16.60 -24.07
C ASN A 86 9.72 17.83 -24.16
N ASN A 87 8.95 18.10 -23.12
CA ASN A 87 7.96 19.20 -23.05
C ASN A 87 6.95 19.22 -24.21
N THR A 88 6.70 18.10 -24.88
CA THR A 88 5.83 18.01 -26.05
C THR A 88 4.92 16.79 -26.05
N VAL A 89 5.42 15.65 -25.65
CA VAL A 89 4.68 14.39 -25.69
C VAL A 89 4.05 14.10 -24.33
N ILE A 90 2.73 14.07 -24.29
CA ILE A 90 1.95 13.76 -23.11
C ILE A 90 1.43 12.33 -23.22
N SER A 91 1.77 11.49 -22.26
CA SER A 91 1.29 10.13 -22.12
C SER A 91 0.71 9.90 -20.73
N PHE A 92 -0.18 8.92 -20.63
CA PHE A 92 -0.88 8.54 -19.40
C PHE A 92 -0.53 7.10 -19.06
N ARG A 93 -0.34 6.85 -17.79
CA ARG A 93 -0.05 5.50 -17.29
C ARG A 93 -0.87 5.25 -16.03
N PHE A 94 -1.54 4.12 -16.00
CA PHE A 94 -2.01 3.50 -14.77
C PHE A 94 -1.10 2.31 -14.48
N SER A 95 -0.70 2.14 -13.22
CA SER A 95 0.15 1.02 -12.83
C SER A 95 -0.16 0.54 -11.42
N ILE A 96 0.07 -0.76 -11.20
CA ILE A 96 0.08 -1.40 -9.88
C ILE A 96 1.43 -2.09 -9.74
N LYS A 97 2.13 -1.86 -8.63
CA LYS A 97 3.45 -2.45 -8.39
C LYS A 97 3.41 -3.28 -7.11
N LEU A 98 3.84 -4.53 -7.21
CA LEU A 98 3.89 -5.49 -6.10
C LEU A 98 5.28 -6.11 -5.95
N HIS A 99 5.45 -6.91 -4.90
CA HIS A 99 6.59 -7.81 -4.79
C HIS A 99 6.53 -8.86 -5.91
N LEU A 100 7.68 -9.41 -6.29
CA LEU A 100 7.78 -10.39 -7.37
C LEU A 100 6.96 -11.66 -7.09
N ASP A 101 6.86 -12.06 -5.82
CA ASP A 101 6.12 -13.25 -5.40
C ASP A 101 4.60 -13.12 -5.63
N ASP A 102 4.09 -11.87 -5.71
CA ASP A 102 2.69 -11.56 -6.00
C ASP A 102 2.40 -11.33 -7.50
N LYS A 103 3.33 -11.70 -8.38
CA LYS A 103 3.18 -11.51 -9.83
C LYS A 103 1.88 -12.12 -10.37
N GLU A 104 1.46 -13.26 -9.83
CA GLU A 104 0.24 -13.95 -10.27
C GLU A 104 -1.02 -13.10 -10.09
N ALA A 105 -1.08 -12.26 -9.04
CA ALA A 105 -2.18 -11.32 -8.85
C ALA A 105 -2.24 -10.28 -9.97
N LEU A 106 -1.09 -9.83 -10.49
CA LEU A 106 -1.01 -8.90 -11.62
C LEU A 106 -1.39 -9.56 -12.95
N GLU A 107 -1.01 -10.83 -13.16
CA GLU A 107 -1.45 -11.59 -14.34
C GLU A 107 -2.97 -11.86 -14.28
N PHE A 108 -3.53 -12.12 -13.11
CA PHE A 108 -4.97 -12.23 -12.91
C PHE A 108 -5.70 -10.93 -13.29
N ILE A 109 -5.22 -9.77 -12.84
CA ILE A 109 -5.76 -8.44 -13.21
C ILE A 109 -5.72 -8.26 -14.72
N LYS A 110 -4.56 -8.51 -15.34
CA LYS A 110 -4.39 -8.39 -16.79
C LYS A 110 -5.38 -9.29 -17.55
N HIS A 111 -5.55 -10.53 -17.11
CA HIS A 111 -6.48 -11.47 -17.74
C HIS A 111 -7.94 -11.00 -17.62
N ARG A 112 -8.36 -10.55 -16.44
CA ARG A 112 -9.72 -10.09 -16.17
C ARG A 112 -10.06 -8.80 -16.92
N LEU A 113 -9.14 -7.83 -16.98
CA LEU A 113 -9.30 -6.58 -17.72
C LEU A 113 -9.11 -6.77 -19.24
N ASN A 114 -8.52 -7.89 -19.67
CA ASN A 114 -8.13 -8.16 -21.05
C ASN A 114 -7.30 -7.02 -21.71
N CYS A 115 -6.50 -6.32 -20.93
CA CYS A 115 -5.64 -5.23 -21.38
C CYS A 115 -4.43 -5.04 -20.46
N GLY A 116 -3.49 -4.17 -20.88
CA GLY A 116 -2.28 -3.88 -20.13
C GLY A 116 -1.18 -4.91 -20.31
N LYS A 117 -0.08 -4.71 -19.59
CA LYS A 117 1.11 -5.57 -19.61
C LYS A 117 1.64 -5.77 -18.20
N VAL A 118 2.18 -6.96 -17.94
CA VAL A 118 2.90 -7.25 -16.69
C VAL A 118 4.40 -7.27 -16.99
N PHE A 119 5.17 -6.53 -16.21
CA PHE A 119 6.62 -6.47 -16.26
C PHE A 119 7.21 -7.00 -14.96
N THR A 120 8.33 -7.69 -15.04
CA THR A 120 9.08 -8.16 -13.88
C THR A 120 10.47 -7.54 -13.86
N ARG A 121 10.92 -7.14 -12.67
CA ARG A 121 12.26 -6.63 -12.43
C ARG A 121 12.88 -7.46 -11.31
N ALA A 122 13.65 -8.48 -11.72
CA ALA A 122 14.28 -9.41 -10.79
C ALA A 122 15.29 -8.71 -9.86
N ASP A 123 16.03 -7.72 -10.38
CA ASP A 123 16.96 -6.88 -9.64
C ASP A 123 16.32 -6.15 -8.45
N LEU A 124 15.06 -5.73 -8.60
CA LEU A 124 14.28 -5.03 -7.59
C LEU A 124 13.26 -5.93 -6.87
N ARG A 125 13.27 -7.24 -7.13
CA ARG A 125 12.27 -8.20 -6.61
C ARG A 125 10.85 -7.67 -6.73
N SER A 126 10.51 -7.07 -7.86
CA SER A 126 9.22 -6.44 -8.07
C SER A 126 8.59 -6.83 -9.40
N ALA A 127 7.26 -6.84 -9.42
CA ALA A 127 6.43 -6.96 -10.61
C ALA A 127 5.49 -5.75 -10.72
N SER A 128 5.16 -5.34 -11.93
CA SER A 128 4.23 -4.25 -12.18
C SER A 128 3.26 -4.58 -13.31
N PHE A 129 1.98 -4.30 -13.08
CA PHE A 129 0.99 -4.20 -14.14
C PHE A 129 0.96 -2.77 -14.65
N GLU A 130 0.99 -2.56 -15.95
CA GLU A 130 0.96 -1.24 -16.57
C GLU A 130 -0.07 -1.17 -17.69
N LEU A 131 -0.88 -0.12 -17.66
CA LEU A 131 -1.83 0.26 -18.69
C LEU A 131 -1.42 1.63 -19.26
N ASN A 132 -0.84 1.61 -20.46
CA ASN A 132 -0.28 2.79 -21.10
C ASN A 132 -1.05 3.19 -22.36
N LYS A 133 -1.86 2.28 -22.93
CA LYS A 133 -2.64 2.53 -24.13
C LYS A 133 -3.86 3.37 -23.78
N ILE A 134 -3.94 4.57 -24.33
CA ILE A 134 -4.95 5.56 -23.99
C ILE A 134 -6.38 5.09 -24.28
N SER A 135 -6.58 4.34 -25.37
CA SER A 135 -7.88 3.77 -25.69
C SER A 135 -8.37 2.83 -24.57
N ASP A 136 -7.51 1.96 -24.07
CA ASP A 136 -7.87 1.00 -23.02
C ASP A 136 -8.14 1.72 -21.68
N ILE A 137 -7.39 2.82 -21.41
CA ILE A 137 -7.67 3.68 -20.26
C ILE A 137 -9.07 4.30 -20.37
N GLN A 138 -9.43 4.82 -21.56
CA GLN A 138 -10.72 5.48 -21.78
C GLN A 138 -11.90 4.51 -21.85
N THR A 139 -11.71 3.32 -22.43
CA THR A 139 -12.82 2.38 -22.68
C THR A 139 -12.99 1.33 -21.57
N ILE A 140 -11.96 1.07 -20.77
CA ILE A 140 -11.98 0.03 -19.73
C ILE A 140 -11.80 0.65 -18.34
N LEU A 141 -10.67 1.31 -18.08
CA LEU A 141 -10.32 1.78 -16.74
C LEU A 141 -11.25 2.88 -16.24
N ILE A 142 -11.48 3.91 -17.05
CA ILE A 142 -12.33 5.06 -16.65
C ILE A 142 -13.78 4.61 -16.38
N PRO A 143 -14.46 3.87 -17.27
CA PRO A 143 -15.82 3.41 -17.01
C PRO A 143 -15.93 2.50 -15.79
N LEU A 144 -14.92 1.65 -15.55
CA LEU A 144 -14.86 0.79 -14.36
C LEU A 144 -14.80 1.63 -13.08
N LEU A 145 -13.87 2.58 -12.99
CA LEU A 145 -13.69 3.42 -11.80
C LEU A 145 -14.79 4.48 -11.64
N ASP A 146 -15.53 4.83 -12.70
CA ASP A 146 -16.73 5.65 -12.60
C ASP A 146 -17.91 4.85 -12.01
N LYS A 147 -18.05 3.57 -12.37
CA LYS A 147 -19.10 2.68 -11.84
C LYS A 147 -18.77 2.23 -10.40
N PHE A 148 -17.51 1.98 -10.11
CA PHE A 148 -17.00 1.55 -8.81
C PHE A 148 -15.95 2.55 -8.32
N PRO A 149 -16.36 3.67 -7.68
CA PRO A 149 -15.44 4.74 -7.34
C PRO A 149 -14.46 4.35 -6.23
N LEU A 150 -13.24 4.86 -6.33
CA LEU A 150 -12.23 4.78 -5.28
C LEU A 150 -12.73 5.52 -4.03
N ILE A 151 -12.39 5.02 -2.85
CA ILE A 151 -12.88 5.55 -1.57
C ILE A 151 -11.84 6.50 -0.94
N GLY A 152 -10.56 6.17 -1.09
CA GLY A 152 -9.44 6.91 -0.51
C GLY A 152 -9.09 8.19 -1.26
N VAL A 153 -8.08 8.90 -0.75
CA VAL A 153 -7.55 10.15 -1.37
C VAL A 153 -7.03 9.95 -2.80
N LYS A 154 -6.75 8.72 -3.19
CA LYS A 154 -6.38 8.35 -4.56
C LYS A 154 -7.48 8.67 -5.58
N TYR A 155 -8.73 8.76 -5.14
CA TYR A 155 -9.84 9.26 -5.95
C TYR A 155 -9.56 10.65 -6.54
N LEU A 156 -8.93 11.53 -5.77
CA LEU A 156 -8.55 12.86 -6.26
C LEU A 156 -7.50 12.78 -7.38
N ASP A 157 -6.57 11.82 -7.29
CA ASP A 157 -5.60 11.59 -8.35
C ASP A 157 -6.26 11.02 -9.61
N TYR A 158 -7.22 10.12 -9.43
CA TYR A 158 -8.06 9.62 -10.52
C TYR A 158 -8.82 10.75 -11.22
N LEU A 159 -9.49 11.65 -10.47
CA LEU A 159 -10.20 12.79 -11.05
C LEU A 159 -9.27 13.72 -11.82
N THR A 160 -8.08 14.00 -11.27
CA THR A 160 -7.06 14.81 -11.93
C THR A 160 -6.55 14.16 -13.21
N PHE A 161 -6.32 12.85 -13.17
CA PHE A 161 -5.91 12.06 -14.32
C PHE A 161 -6.98 12.03 -15.41
N LYS A 162 -8.25 11.80 -15.06
CA LYS A 162 -9.39 11.83 -15.98
C LYS A 162 -9.55 13.21 -16.63
N LYS A 163 -9.44 14.30 -15.84
CA LYS A 163 -9.48 15.67 -16.34
C LYS A 163 -8.35 15.96 -17.33
N ALA A 164 -7.14 15.50 -17.04
CA ALA A 164 -6.00 15.69 -17.94
C ALA A 164 -6.17 14.94 -19.26
N ILE A 165 -6.80 13.77 -19.25
CA ILE A 165 -7.14 13.04 -20.48
C ILE A 165 -8.19 13.84 -21.29
N ALA A 166 -9.23 14.36 -20.67
CA ALA A 166 -10.22 15.18 -21.35
C ALA A 166 -9.56 16.41 -22.03
N ILE A 167 -8.67 17.12 -21.34
CA ILE A 167 -7.94 18.28 -21.91
C ILE A 167 -7.08 17.85 -23.10
N LYS A 168 -6.45 16.67 -23.06
CA LYS A 168 -5.63 16.20 -24.18
C LYS A 168 -6.43 16.08 -25.47
N PHE A 169 -7.70 15.66 -25.38
CA PHE A 169 -8.57 15.43 -26.54
C PHE A 169 -9.51 16.61 -26.86
N ASP A 170 -9.44 17.68 -26.08
CA ASP A 170 -10.24 18.89 -26.34
C ASP A 170 -9.68 19.63 -27.57
N GLU A 171 -10.41 19.56 -28.69
CA GLU A 171 -9.99 20.17 -29.97
C GLU A 171 -9.99 21.70 -29.94
N SER A 172 -10.71 22.33 -28.99
CA SER A 172 -10.77 23.79 -28.85
C SER A 172 -9.48 24.40 -28.31
N LEU A 173 -8.61 23.60 -27.70
CA LEU A 173 -7.38 24.07 -27.07
C LEU A 173 -6.14 23.88 -27.95
N SER A 174 -5.30 24.91 -28.01
CA SER A 174 -3.99 24.80 -28.67
C SER A 174 -3.06 23.81 -27.94
N LYS A 175 -2.08 23.25 -28.66
CA LYS A 175 -1.09 22.31 -28.09
C LYS A 175 -0.35 22.91 -26.89
N SER A 176 0.02 24.19 -26.98
CA SER A 176 0.71 24.91 -25.90
C SER A 176 -0.18 25.01 -24.66
N LYS A 177 -1.46 25.38 -24.84
CA LYS A 177 -2.41 25.49 -23.73
C LYS A 177 -2.72 24.14 -23.07
N LYS A 178 -2.86 23.08 -23.87
CA LYS A 178 -2.98 21.69 -23.34
C LYS A 178 -1.79 21.32 -22.47
N LEU A 179 -0.57 21.58 -22.95
CA LEU A 179 0.64 21.28 -22.20
C LEU A 179 0.71 22.05 -20.89
N GLU A 180 0.40 23.33 -20.89
CA GLU A 180 0.36 24.17 -19.70
C GLU A 180 -0.63 23.60 -18.65
N LEU A 181 -1.88 23.38 -19.06
CA LEU A 181 -2.94 22.89 -18.18
C LEU A 181 -2.64 21.50 -17.63
N ILE A 182 -2.17 20.57 -18.49
CA ILE A 182 -1.83 19.21 -18.05
C ILE A 182 -0.62 19.20 -17.14
N THR A 183 0.36 20.11 -17.36
CA THR A 183 1.51 20.25 -16.45
C THR A 183 1.07 20.74 -15.08
N ALA A 184 0.15 21.70 -15.00
CA ALA A 184 -0.42 22.15 -13.73
C ALA A 184 -1.13 21.00 -13.00
N LEU A 185 -1.96 20.21 -13.71
CA LEU A 185 -2.62 19.04 -13.14
C LEU A 185 -1.63 17.98 -12.64
N LYS A 186 -0.60 17.67 -13.44
CA LYS A 186 0.47 16.74 -13.02
C LYS A 186 1.15 17.18 -11.72
N ASN A 187 1.33 18.48 -11.53
CA ASN A 187 1.97 19.02 -10.33
C ASN A 187 1.02 19.09 -9.11
N SER A 188 -0.26 18.82 -9.28
CA SER A 188 -1.26 18.80 -8.20
C SER A 188 -1.71 17.40 -7.80
N MET A 189 -1.03 16.33 -8.24
CA MET A 189 -1.42 14.94 -7.96
C MET A 189 -0.33 14.15 -7.25
N ASN A 190 -0.70 12.99 -6.73
CA ASN A 190 0.16 12.09 -5.96
C ASN A 190 0.81 12.81 -4.76
N TYR A 191 2.07 12.54 -4.45
CA TYR A 191 2.80 13.15 -3.33
C TYR A 191 2.97 14.68 -3.42
N LYS A 192 2.65 15.30 -4.56
CA LYS A 192 2.66 16.76 -4.74
C LYS A 192 1.34 17.42 -4.37
N ARG A 193 0.32 16.66 -4.05
CA ARG A 193 -0.99 17.16 -3.64
C ARG A 193 -0.90 17.88 -2.31
N ILE A 194 -1.46 19.06 -2.23
CA ILE A 194 -1.57 19.89 -1.01
C ILE A 194 -3.01 20.06 -0.54
N ASN A 195 -4.00 19.86 -1.42
CA ASN A 195 -5.42 19.89 -1.08
C ASN A 195 -6.01 18.49 -1.16
N PHE A 196 -6.64 18.02 -0.08
CA PHE A 196 -7.24 16.70 0.10
C PHE A 196 -8.77 16.72 0.26
N GLU A 197 -9.41 17.84 -0.07
CA GLU A 197 -10.86 17.96 0.00
C GLU A 197 -11.53 17.06 -1.05
N MET A 198 -12.38 16.16 -0.58
CA MET A 198 -13.18 15.29 -1.43
C MET A 198 -14.36 16.07 -1.99
N PRO A 199 -14.77 15.82 -3.27
CA PRO A 199 -15.99 16.39 -3.81
C PRO A 199 -17.20 16.03 -2.94
N SER A 200 -18.13 16.96 -2.76
CA SER A 200 -19.36 16.74 -1.97
C SER A 200 -20.24 15.60 -2.51
N THR A 201 -20.12 15.30 -3.81
CA THR A 201 -20.81 14.20 -4.49
C THR A 201 -20.14 12.84 -4.24
N HIS A 202 -18.94 12.82 -3.68
CA HIS A 202 -18.24 11.58 -3.35
C HIS A 202 -18.87 11.00 -2.08
N ALA A 203 -19.46 9.81 -2.22
CA ALA A 203 -19.94 9.04 -1.08
C ALA A 203 -18.73 8.51 -0.28
N ALA A 204 -18.09 9.39 0.48
CA ALA A 204 -17.15 8.95 1.48
C ALA A 204 -17.90 7.99 2.39
N ILE A 205 -17.43 6.76 2.50
CA ILE A 205 -17.90 5.88 3.57
C ILE A 205 -17.54 6.61 4.86
N ARG A 206 -18.54 7.24 5.48
CA ARG A 206 -18.42 7.74 6.84
C ARG A 206 -18.29 6.51 7.70
N ILE A 207 -17.07 6.12 8.03
CA ILE A 207 -16.81 5.18 9.09
C ILE A 207 -17.24 5.91 10.35
N THR A 208 -18.48 5.66 10.79
CA THR A 208 -18.90 6.09 12.12
C THR A 208 -18.03 5.27 13.09
N PRO A 209 -17.24 5.90 13.97
CA PRO A 209 -16.53 5.15 15.00
C PRO A 209 -17.58 4.44 15.85
N TYR A 210 -17.35 3.15 16.13
CA TYR A 210 -18.15 2.31 17.02
C TYR A 210 -18.16 2.87 18.43
#